data_9dba3a64ef6d871887dc17376dfa81a8
#
_entry.id   9dba3a64ef6d871887dc17376dfa81a8
#
_cell.length_a   1.000
_cell.length_b   1.000
_cell.length_c   1.000
_cell.angle_alpha   90.00
_cell.angle_beta   90.00
_cell.angle_gamma   90.00
#
_symmetry.space_group_name_H-M   'P 1'
#
loop_
_entity.id
_entity.type
_entity.pdbx_description
1 polymer ?
#
loop_
_entity_poly.entity_id
_entity_poly.type
_entity_poly.pdbx_seq_one_letter_code
_entity_poly.pdbx_strand_id
1 'polypeptide(L)'
;MKAIQKSNQTPIDVEKLQTYLNAMGMGNNLNSNEFQQFVEIAQSFGLNPFKREIYASKYGDQFSVIVGFETYIKRAERSGLLSGWHVETFGTVDWKNIENSTLMARIKIHRKDFEHPFIHDVYFIEYVGRRRDGQPTKFWKEKPITMTKKVAMAQGFRLCFSDELGGMPYTREEMNAMDVDHVVVENKITIQPVDEPIGPIISKIMTAESIDELIQIWILSFYSN
;
A
#
# COMPACT_ATOMS: atom_id res chain seq x y z
N MET A 1 1.75 28.24 5.58
CA MET A 1 2.30 26.90 5.86
C MET A 1 1.64 26.37 7.15
N LYS A 2 0.66 25.48 7.06
CA LYS A 2 0.11 24.81 8.24
C LYS A 2 1.04 23.64 8.56
N ALA A 3 1.59 23.64 9.77
CA ALA A 3 2.42 22.55 10.28
C ALA A 3 1.63 21.24 10.18
N ILE A 4 2.26 20.23 9.59
CA ILE A 4 1.78 18.84 9.59
C ILE A 4 1.68 18.44 11.06
N GLN A 5 0.46 18.33 11.59
CA GLN A 5 0.23 17.74 12.89
C GLN A 5 0.73 16.30 12.85
N LYS A 6 1.88 16.04 13.48
CA LYS A 6 2.28 14.68 13.81
C LYS A 6 1.14 14.07 14.60
N SER A 7 0.46 13.08 14.01
CA SER A 7 -0.55 12.31 14.72
C SER A 7 0.13 11.69 15.94
N ASN A 8 -0.33 12.04 17.15
CA ASN A 8 0.00 11.34 18.39
C ASN A 8 -0.60 9.94 18.32
N GLN A 9 0.05 9.05 17.56
CA GLN A 9 -0.34 7.65 17.54
C GLN A 9 0.36 6.96 18.70
N THR A 10 -0.44 6.40 19.59
CA THR A 10 0.04 5.51 20.63
C THR A 10 0.80 4.36 19.95
N PRO A 11 2.04 4.06 20.37
CA PRO A 11 2.79 2.95 19.82
C PRO A 11 1.94 1.66 19.85
N ILE A 12 2.00 0.87 18.79
CA ILE A 12 1.29 -0.40 18.75
C ILE A 12 1.92 -1.32 19.80
N ASP A 13 1.12 -1.79 20.72
CA ASP A 13 1.53 -2.81 21.69
C ASP A 13 1.72 -4.14 20.94
N VAL A 14 2.97 -4.51 20.73
CA VAL A 14 3.39 -5.64 19.90
C VAL A 14 2.88 -6.96 20.47
N GLU A 15 2.90 -7.16 21.79
CA GLU A 15 2.44 -8.37 22.44
C GLU A 15 0.92 -8.56 22.29
N LYS A 16 0.17 -7.47 22.52
CA LYS A 16 -1.30 -7.48 22.28
C LYS A 16 -1.63 -7.70 20.83
N LEU A 17 -0.84 -7.14 19.91
CA LEU A 17 -1.04 -7.35 18.48
C LEU A 17 -0.80 -8.81 18.10
N GLN A 18 0.26 -9.42 18.63
CA GLN A 18 0.55 -10.83 18.35
C GLN A 18 -0.56 -11.73 18.87
N THR A 19 -1.03 -11.48 20.10
CA THR A 19 -2.17 -12.20 20.68
C THR A 19 -3.43 -12.05 19.83
N TYR A 20 -3.71 -10.83 19.37
CA TYR A 20 -4.86 -10.55 18.50
C TYR A 20 -4.76 -11.27 17.16
N LEU A 21 -3.61 -11.22 16.47
CA LEU A 21 -3.41 -11.90 15.19
C LEU A 21 -3.50 -13.42 15.33
N ASN A 22 -2.99 -13.98 16.43
CA ASN A 22 -3.11 -15.41 16.75
C ASN A 22 -4.57 -15.81 16.93
N ALA A 23 -5.34 -15.03 17.70
CA ALA A 23 -6.77 -15.26 17.91
C ALA A 23 -7.59 -15.19 16.62
N MET A 24 -7.15 -14.37 15.65
CA MET A 24 -7.78 -14.25 14.33
C MET A 24 -7.30 -15.31 13.33
N GLY A 25 -6.43 -16.24 13.76
CA GLY A 25 -5.85 -17.29 12.90
C GLY A 25 -4.82 -16.80 11.89
N MET A 26 -4.38 -15.55 11.98
CA MET A 26 -3.39 -14.95 11.08
C MET A 26 -1.97 -15.03 11.63
N GLY A 27 -1.81 -14.97 12.97
CA GLY A 27 -0.49 -14.90 13.59
C GLY A 27 0.32 -16.20 13.52
N ASN A 28 -0.35 -17.36 13.51
CA ASN A 28 0.31 -18.68 13.48
C ASN A 28 1.00 -18.98 12.14
N ASN A 29 0.70 -18.22 11.08
CA ASN A 29 1.23 -18.41 9.74
C ASN A 29 2.36 -17.42 9.40
N LEU A 30 2.61 -16.42 10.25
CA LEU A 30 3.65 -15.42 10.02
C LEU A 30 4.93 -15.83 10.76
N ASN A 31 6.07 -15.75 10.07
CA ASN A 31 7.35 -15.83 10.74
C ASN A 31 7.70 -14.49 11.42
N SER A 32 8.76 -14.46 12.22
CA SER A 32 9.17 -13.28 12.99
C SER A 32 9.44 -12.06 12.10
N ASN A 33 10.06 -12.25 10.92
CA ASN A 33 10.38 -11.18 9.99
C ASN A 33 9.11 -10.61 9.34
N GLU A 34 8.18 -11.47 8.91
CA GLU A 34 6.89 -11.08 8.34
C GLU A 34 6.05 -10.30 9.35
N PHE A 35 6.05 -10.75 10.60
CA PHE A 35 5.36 -10.06 11.68
C PHE A 35 5.98 -8.68 11.95
N GLN A 36 7.31 -8.59 12.03
CA GLN A 36 8.01 -7.32 12.19
C GLN A 36 7.71 -6.37 11.03
N GLN A 37 7.79 -6.84 9.78
CA GLN A 37 7.47 -6.05 8.60
C GLN A 37 6.02 -5.54 8.63
N PHE A 38 5.07 -6.36 9.06
CA PHE A 38 3.69 -5.95 9.23
C PHE A 38 3.54 -4.80 10.24
N VAL A 39 4.22 -4.92 11.40
CA VAL A 39 4.21 -3.89 12.44
C VAL A 39 4.83 -2.58 11.94
N GLU A 40 5.97 -2.65 11.26
CA GLU A 40 6.67 -1.48 10.71
C GLU A 40 5.82 -0.76 9.67
N ILE A 41 5.16 -1.48 8.76
CA ILE A 41 4.24 -0.89 7.78
C ILE A 41 3.05 -0.25 8.49
N ALA A 42 2.44 -0.95 9.44
CA ALA A 42 1.31 -0.42 10.20
C ALA A 42 1.67 0.88 10.93
N GLN A 43 2.85 0.95 11.54
CA GLN A 43 3.35 2.15 12.23
C GLN A 43 3.70 3.27 11.25
N SER A 44 4.40 2.96 10.15
CA SER A 44 4.85 3.95 9.16
C SER A 44 3.66 4.71 8.54
N PHE A 45 2.58 3.99 8.25
CA PHE A 45 1.37 4.59 7.70
C PHE A 45 0.33 4.95 8.78
N GLY A 46 0.60 4.70 10.05
CA GLY A 46 -0.35 4.94 11.13
C GLY A 46 -1.66 4.18 10.93
N LEU A 47 -1.57 2.94 10.52
CA LEU A 47 -2.70 2.03 10.33
C LEU A 47 -2.93 1.21 11.60
N ASN A 48 -4.19 1.09 12.02
CA ASN A 48 -4.52 0.36 13.23
C ASN A 48 -5.08 -1.04 12.90
N PRO A 49 -4.32 -2.13 13.20
CA PRO A 49 -4.79 -3.49 12.94
C PRO A 49 -6.04 -3.86 13.71
N PHE A 50 -6.19 -3.34 14.95
CA PHE A 50 -7.37 -3.59 15.79
C PHE A 50 -8.65 -2.95 15.23
N LYS A 51 -8.50 -1.87 14.44
CA LYS A 51 -9.61 -1.22 13.72
C LYS A 51 -9.83 -1.82 12.32
N ARG A 52 -9.11 -2.88 12.00
CA ARG A 52 -9.17 -3.55 10.69
C ARG A 52 -8.80 -2.62 9.52
N GLU A 53 -7.88 -1.70 9.76
CA GLU A 53 -7.38 -0.81 8.71
C GLU A 53 -6.30 -1.49 7.86
N ILE A 54 -5.60 -2.49 8.42
CA ILE A 54 -4.51 -3.23 7.79
C ILE A 54 -4.61 -4.70 8.18
N TYR A 55 -4.24 -5.59 7.25
CA TYR A 55 -4.28 -7.03 7.43
C TYR A 55 -2.99 -7.67 6.91
N ALA A 56 -2.56 -8.73 7.57
CA ALA A 56 -1.57 -9.66 7.03
C ALA A 56 -2.28 -10.73 6.21
N SER A 57 -1.79 -11.05 5.04
CA SER A 57 -2.25 -12.16 4.21
C SER A 57 -1.07 -13.02 3.80
N LYS A 58 -1.21 -14.34 3.95
CA LYS A 58 -0.19 -15.28 3.50
C LYS A 58 -0.85 -16.40 2.73
N TYR A 59 -0.33 -16.66 1.53
CA TYR A 59 -0.77 -17.75 0.68
C TYR A 59 0.45 -18.54 0.21
N GLY A 60 0.58 -19.80 0.69
CA GLY A 60 1.83 -20.53 0.57
C GLY A 60 2.95 -19.76 1.28
N ASP A 61 4.03 -19.48 0.57
CA ASP A 61 5.17 -18.71 1.08
C ASP A 61 5.09 -17.22 0.78
N GLN A 62 4.07 -16.78 0.05
CA GLN A 62 3.88 -15.36 -0.28
C GLN A 62 3.19 -14.65 0.87
N PHE A 63 3.93 -13.74 1.50
CA PHE A 63 3.42 -12.80 2.50
C PHE A 63 3.06 -11.48 1.82
N SER A 64 1.91 -10.93 2.19
CA SER A 64 1.44 -9.63 1.70
C SER A 64 0.75 -8.86 2.81
N VAL A 65 0.93 -7.55 2.78
CA VAL A 65 0.22 -6.62 3.64
C VAL A 65 -0.85 -5.92 2.80
N ILE A 66 -2.09 -5.97 3.25
CA ILE A 66 -3.24 -5.40 2.54
C ILE A 66 -4.01 -4.44 3.44
N VAL A 67 -4.69 -3.48 2.84
CA VAL A 67 -5.59 -2.55 3.53
C VAL A 67 -7.03 -2.72 3.03
N GLY A 68 -8.00 -2.41 3.89
CA GLY A 68 -9.39 -2.28 3.47
C GLY A 68 -9.59 -0.97 2.68
N PHE A 69 -10.38 -0.98 1.60
CA PHE A 69 -10.65 0.21 0.81
C PHE A 69 -11.28 1.35 1.64
N GLU A 70 -12.01 1.00 2.70
CA GLU A 70 -12.59 1.96 3.63
C GLU A 70 -11.53 2.82 4.33
N THR A 71 -10.31 2.30 4.46
CA THR A 71 -9.18 3.02 5.07
C THR A 71 -8.77 4.21 4.20
N TYR A 72 -8.80 4.05 2.89
CA TYR A 72 -8.53 5.15 1.96
C TYR A 72 -9.60 6.25 2.06
N ILE A 73 -10.87 5.87 2.11
CA ILE A 73 -11.98 6.82 2.28
C ILE A 73 -11.83 7.60 3.58
N LYS A 74 -11.61 6.91 4.70
CA LYS A 74 -11.42 7.54 6.02
C LYS A 74 -10.25 8.54 6.02
N ARG A 75 -9.16 8.24 5.33
CA ARG A 75 -8.02 9.15 5.24
C ARG A 75 -8.33 10.35 4.37
N ALA A 76 -8.97 10.14 3.22
CA ALA A 76 -9.45 11.23 2.37
C ALA A 76 -10.41 12.17 3.13
N GLU A 77 -11.31 11.63 3.94
CA GLU A 77 -12.19 12.42 4.82
C GLU A 77 -11.37 13.23 5.85
N ARG A 78 -10.38 12.62 6.51
CA ARG A 78 -9.52 13.28 7.51
C ARG A 78 -8.65 14.39 6.91
N SER A 79 -8.32 14.35 5.63
CA SER A 79 -7.59 15.43 4.96
C SER A 79 -8.37 16.74 4.95
N GLY A 80 -9.71 16.65 5.10
CA GLY A 80 -10.61 17.80 5.02
C GLY A 80 -10.86 18.29 3.58
N LEU A 81 -10.18 17.69 2.59
CA LEU A 81 -10.28 18.07 1.17
C LEU A 81 -11.40 17.33 0.44
N LEU A 82 -11.85 16.17 0.94
CA LEU A 82 -12.97 15.45 0.34
C LEU A 82 -14.26 16.27 0.46
N SER A 83 -14.91 16.52 -0.67
CA SER A 83 -16.23 17.17 -0.74
C SER A 83 -17.36 16.16 -0.94
N GLY A 84 -17.07 15.06 -1.64
CA GLY A 84 -18.01 13.98 -1.89
C GLY A 84 -17.49 13.02 -2.94
N TRP A 85 -18.16 11.90 -3.07
CA TRP A 85 -17.81 10.90 -4.09
C TRP A 85 -19.02 10.07 -4.50
N HIS A 86 -18.93 9.49 -5.68
CA HIS A 86 -19.96 8.61 -6.22
C HIS A 86 -19.33 7.51 -7.06
N VAL A 87 -19.86 6.29 -6.99
CA VAL A 87 -19.45 5.17 -7.83
C VAL A 87 -20.63 4.55 -8.54
N GLU A 88 -20.56 4.47 -9.84
CA GLU A 88 -21.56 3.88 -10.72
C GLU A 88 -20.98 2.75 -11.56
N THR A 89 -21.82 1.90 -12.13
CA THR A 89 -21.37 0.80 -12.99
C THR A 89 -22.11 0.80 -14.29
N PHE A 90 -21.43 0.37 -15.35
CA PHE A 90 -21.93 0.26 -16.71
C PHE A 90 -21.58 -1.10 -17.27
N GLY A 91 -22.31 -1.55 -18.27
CA GLY A 91 -22.07 -2.81 -18.94
C GLY A 91 -22.47 -4.05 -18.14
N THR A 92 -22.05 -5.21 -18.59
CA THR A 92 -22.45 -6.52 -18.06
C THR A 92 -21.27 -7.50 -18.11
N VAL A 93 -21.38 -8.59 -17.34
CA VAL A 93 -20.46 -9.74 -17.44
C VAL A 93 -21.00 -10.75 -18.42
N ASP A 94 -20.20 -11.15 -19.38
CA ASP A 94 -20.48 -12.31 -20.24
C ASP A 94 -19.93 -13.57 -19.58
N TRP A 95 -20.82 -14.35 -18.96
CA TRP A 95 -20.42 -15.59 -18.28
C TRP A 95 -20.11 -16.75 -19.23
N LYS A 96 -20.40 -16.62 -20.53
CA LYS A 96 -20.04 -17.61 -21.55
C LYS A 96 -18.61 -17.37 -22.05
N ASN A 97 -18.26 -16.11 -22.19
CA ASN A 97 -16.91 -15.69 -22.54
C ASN A 97 -16.53 -14.43 -21.74
N ILE A 98 -15.83 -14.64 -20.64
CA ILE A 98 -15.48 -13.57 -19.70
C ILE A 98 -14.69 -12.44 -20.37
N GLU A 99 -13.88 -12.76 -21.39
CA GLU A 99 -13.08 -11.77 -22.13
C GLU A 99 -13.96 -10.76 -22.90
N ASN A 100 -15.21 -11.10 -23.18
CA ASN A 100 -16.18 -10.23 -23.82
C ASN A 100 -16.97 -9.37 -22.81
N SER A 101 -16.64 -9.43 -21.53
CA SER A 101 -17.33 -8.65 -20.49
C SER A 101 -17.07 -7.16 -20.66
N THR A 102 -18.13 -6.37 -20.57
CA THR A 102 -18.10 -4.91 -20.68
C THR A 102 -18.34 -4.21 -19.35
N LEU A 103 -18.49 -4.98 -18.25
CA LEU A 103 -18.70 -4.41 -16.93
C LEU A 103 -17.53 -3.51 -16.53
N MET A 104 -17.85 -2.28 -16.18
CA MET A 104 -16.91 -1.30 -15.64
C MET A 104 -17.52 -0.55 -14.45
N ALA A 105 -16.68 -0.05 -13.58
CA ALA A 105 -17.05 0.87 -12.52
C ALA A 105 -16.35 2.22 -12.75
N ARG A 106 -17.09 3.31 -12.62
CA ARG A 106 -16.60 4.68 -12.66
C ARG A 106 -16.76 5.31 -11.28
N ILE A 107 -15.67 5.79 -10.73
CA ILE A 107 -15.72 6.63 -9.54
C ILE A 107 -15.49 8.10 -9.89
N LYS A 108 -16.31 8.97 -9.30
CA LYS A 108 -16.16 10.43 -9.33
C LYS A 108 -15.89 10.91 -7.92
N ILE A 109 -14.80 11.64 -7.73
CA ILE A 109 -14.39 12.18 -6.43
C ILE A 109 -14.30 13.70 -6.56
N HIS A 110 -14.98 14.40 -5.66
CA HIS A 110 -14.96 15.85 -5.60
C HIS A 110 -14.01 16.28 -4.47
N ARG A 111 -12.94 16.97 -4.83
CA ARG A 111 -12.04 17.64 -3.87
C ARG A 111 -12.35 19.14 -3.84
N LYS A 112 -12.23 19.73 -2.66
CA LYS A 112 -12.49 21.17 -2.45
C LYS A 112 -11.48 22.08 -3.15
N ASP A 113 -10.29 21.56 -3.44
CA ASP A 113 -9.18 22.25 -4.10
C ASP A 113 -9.06 21.94 -5.61
N PHE A 114 -9.97 21.10 -6.15
CA PHE A 114 -10.05 20.81 -7.58
C PHE A 114 -11.23 21.56 -8.23
N GLU A 115 -11.01 22.12 -9.39
CA GLU A 115 -12.07 22.77 -10.18
C GLU A 115 -13.05 21.73 -10.76
N HIS A 116 -12.51 20.57 -11.18
CA HIS A 116 -13.29 19.48 -11.77
C HIS A 116 -13.20 18.22 -10.92
N PRO A 117 -14.23 17.36 -10.94
CA PRO A 117 -14.18 16.09 -10.26
C PRO A 117 -13.07 15.20 -10.84
N PHE A 118 -12.34 14.50 -9.98
CA PHE A 118 -11.46 13.42 -10.40
C PHE A 118 -12.33 12.23 -10.82
N ILE A 119 -12.08 11.68 -12.02
CA ILE A 119 -12.80 10.53 -12.58
C ILE A 119 -11.81 9.40 -12.84
N HIS A 120 -12.18 8.19 -12.44
CA HIS A 120 -11.38 7.00 -12.69
C HIS A 120 -12.28 5.82 -13.05
N ASP A 121 -11.89 5.08 -14.08
CA ASP A 121 -12.62 3.93 -14.62
C ASP A 121 -11.83 2.65 -14.37
N VAL A 122 -12.54 1.61 -13.96
CA VAL A 122 -11.98 0.28 -13.73
C VAL A 122 -12.83 -0.75 -14.47
N TYR A 123 -12.19 -1.58 -15.28
CA TYR A 123 -12.84 -2.63 -16.04
C TYR A 123 -12.75 -3.96 -15.31
N PHE A 124 -13.88 -4.65 -15.18
CA PHE A 124 -13.98 -5.95 -14.54
C PHE A 124 -12.94 -6.96 -15.05
N ILE A 125 -12.74 -7.00 -16.38
CA ILE A 125 -11.89 -7.98 -17.03
C ILE A 125 -10.41 -7.87 -16.59
N GLU A 126 -9.96 -6.66 -16.24
CA GLU A 126 -8.59 -6.40 -15.80
C GLU A 126 -8.32 -6.88 -14.37
N TYR A 127 -9.37 -6.98 -13.54
CA TYR A 127 -9.25 -7.24 -12.09
C TYR A 127 -9.93 -8.52 -11.63
N VAL A 128 -10.67 -9.20 -12.50
CA VAL A 128 -11.37 -10.42 -12.11
C VAL A 128 -10.38 -11.47 -11.58
N GLY A 129 -10.41 -11.71 -10.28
CA GLY A 129 -9.57 -12.72 -9.65
C GLY A 129 -9.91 -14.11 -10.17
N ARG A 130 -8.90 -14.83 -10.65
CA ARG A 130 -9.04 -16.16 -11.25
C ARG A 130 -8.43 -17.23 -10.35
N ARG A 131 -9.00 -18.40 -10.38
CA ARG A 131 -8.45 -19.63 -9.81
C ARG A 131 -7.44 -20.24 -10.76
N ARG A 132 -6.71 -21.27 -10.31
CA ARG A 132 -5.74 -22.03 -11.14
C ARG A 132 -6.36 -22.65 -12.40
N ASP A 133 -7.66 -22.91 -12.39
CA ASP A 133 -8.42 -23.42 -13.54
C ASP A 133 -8.90 -22.32 -14.50
N GLY A 134 -8.46 -21.06 -14.29
CA GLY A 134 -8.84 -19.91 -15.10
C GLY A 134 -10.23 -19.34 -14.79
N GLN A 135 -11.03 -20.02 -13.97
CA GLN A 135 -12.37 -19.55 -13.62
C GLN A 135 -12.32 -18.43 -12.57
N PRO A 136 -13.26 -17.49 -12.60
CA PRO A 136 -13.36 -16.48 -11.55
C PRO A 136 -13.45 -17.08 -10.17
N THR A 137 -12.82 -16.42 -9.18
CA THR A 137 -13.02 -16.79 -7.79
C THR A 137 -14.47 -16.60 -7.37
N LYS A 138 -14.87 -17.26 -6.28
CA LYS A 138 -16.26 -17.25 -5.80
C LYS A 138 -16.85 -15.85 -5.69
N PHE A 139 -16.12 -14.91 -5.07
CA PHE A 139 -16.62 -13.55 -4.86
C PHE A 139 -16.77 -12.78 -6.17
N TRP A 140 -15.85 -12.92 -7.10
CA TRP A 140 -15.92 -12.29 -8.40
C TRP A 140 -17.07 -12.86 -9.26
N LYS A 141 -17.38 -14.16 -9.10
CA LYS A 141 -18.52 -14.80 -9.78
C LYS A 141 -19.87 -14.37 -9.20
N GLU A 142 -19.99 -14.35 -7.86
CA GLU A 142 -21.25 -14.07 -7.19
C GLU A 142 -21.56 -12.56 -7.08
N LYS A 143 -20.54 -11.70 -6.99
CA LYS A 143 -20.68 -10.26 -6.73
C LYS A 143 -19.78 -9.41 -7.63
N PRO A 144 -19.83 -9.57 -8.96
CA PRO A 144 -18.91 -8.89 -9.88
C PRO A 144 -19.00 -7.37 -9.77
N ILE A 145 -20.21 -6.82 -9.70
CA ILE A 145 -20.44 -5.37 -9.56
C ILE A 145 -19.80 -4.83 -8.28
N THR A 146 -20.01 -5.51 -7.16
CA THR A 146 -19.44 -5.09 -5.87
C THR A 146 -17.91 -5.13 -5.88
N MET A 147 -17.34 -6.19 -6.47
CA MET A 147 -15.88 -6.35 -6.54
C MET A 147 -15.26 -5.27 -7.43
N THR A 148 -15.84 -5.00 -8.62
CA THR A 148 -15.36 -3.95 -9.52
C THR A 148 -15.47 -2.55 -8.88
N LYS A 149 -16.57 -2.27 -8.17
CA LYS A 149 -16.71 -1.01 -7.41
C LYS A 149 -15.66 -0.86 -6.31
N LYS A 150 -15.31 -1.92 -5.61
CA LYS A 150 -14.25 -1.88 -4.58
C LYS A 150 -12.90 -1.49 -5.16
N VAL A 151 -12.52 -2.09 -6.30
CA VAL A 151 -11.28 -1.73 -6.99
C VAL A 151 -11.31 -0.26 -7.43
N ALA A 152 -12.41 0.19 -8.04
CA ALA A 152 -12.56 1.58 -8.47
C ALA A 152 -12.45 2.56 -7.28
N MET A 153 -13.05 2.24 -6.13
CA MET A 153 -12.92 3.04 -4.92
C MET A 153 -11.48 3.07 -4.41
N ALA A 154 -10.82 1.92 -4.32
CA ALA A 154 -9.45 1.84 -3.84
C ALA A 154 -8.49 2.65 -4.70
N GLN A 155 -8.52 2.45 -6.01
CA GLN A 155 -7.66 3.16 -6.96
C GLN A 155 -8.00 4.64 -7.06
N GLY A 156 -9.28 4.96 -7.20
CA GLY A 156 -9.74 6.33 -7.34
C GLY A 156 -9.31 7.20 -6.17
N PHE A 157 -9.51 6.73 -4.93
CA PHE A 157 -9.06 7.47 -3.76
C PHE A 157 -7.55 7.58 -3.67
N ARG A 158 -6.80 6.49 -3.93
CA ARG A 158 -5.34 6.51 -3.87
C ARG A 158 -4.72 7.47 -4.89
N LEU A 159 -5.27 7.54 -6.10
CA LEU A 159 -4.81 8.45 -7.15
C LEU A 159 -5.24 9.90 -6.86
N CYS A 160 -6.48 10.11 -6.44
CA CYS A 160 -7.02 11.44 -6.15
C CYS A 160 -6.36 12.10 -4.92
N PHE A 161 -5.96 11.31 -3.92
CA PHE A 161 -5.32 11.75 -2.68
C PHE A 161 -3.90 11.18 -2.56
N SER A 162 -3.11 11.29 -3.62
CA SER A 162 -1.78 10.69 -3.71
C SER A 162 -0.82 11.14 -2.59
N ASP A 163 -0.95 12.38 -2.12
CA ASP A 163 -0.14 12.91 -1.01
C ASP A 163 -0.44 12.21 0.33
N GLU A 164 -1.70 11.81 0.54
CA GLU A 164 -2.17 11.19 1.79
C GLU A 164 -2.11 9.65 1.73
N LEU A 165 -2.23 9.07 0.53
CA LEU A 165 -2.45 7.65 0.32
C LEU A 165 -1.35 6.98 -0.52
N GLY A 166 -0.46 7.77 -1.12
CA GLY A 166 0.65 7.23 -1.93
C GLY A 166 1.54 6.31 -1.09
N GLY A 167 1.94 5.19 -1.68
CA GLY A 167 2.77 4.18 -1.02
C GLY A 167 2.05 3.29 -0.01
N MET A 168 0.78 3.52 0.31
CA MET A 168 0.01 2.60 1.16
C MET A 168 -0.16 1.23 0.48
N PRO A 169 -0.18 0.14 1.28
CA PRO A 169 -0.43 -1.20 0.74
C PRO A 169 -1.73 -1.27 -0.07
N TYR A 170 -1.76 -2.12 -1.08
CA TYR A 170 -2.93 -2.33 -1.92
C TYR A 170 -4.07 -3.03 -1.18
N THR A 171 -5.28 -2.95 -1.74
CA THR A 171 -6.40 -3.77 -1.28
C THR A 171 -6.26 -5.19 -1.83
N ARG A 172 -6.96 -6.14 -1.20
CA ARG A 172 -6.96 -7.53 -1.66
C ARG A 172 -7.50 -7.69 -3.08
N GLU A 173 -8.49 -6.91 -3.43
CA GLU A 173 -9.13 -6.93 -4.74
C GLU A 173 -8.20 -6.45 -5.86
N GLU A 174 -7.30 -5.52 -5.56
CA GLU A 174 -6.27 -5.06 -6.50
C GLU A 174 -5.14 -6.09 -6.65
N MET A 175 -4.75 -6.76 -5.57
CA MET A 175 -3.67 -7.76 -5.57
C MET A 175 -4.00 -8.98 -6.45
N ASN A 176 -5.26 -9.41 -6.51
CA ASN A 176 -5.66 -10.54 -7.33
C ASN A 176 -5.35 -10.37 -8.83
N ALA A 177 -5.28 -9.14 -9.31
CA ALA A 177 -4.89 -8.83 -10.69
C ALA A 177 -3.36 -8.79 -10.87
N MET A 178 -2.61 -8.57 -9.79
CA MET A 178 -1.15 -8.46 -9.80
C MET A 178 -0.45 -9.82 -9.66
N ASP A 179 -1.15 -10.86 -9.20
CA ASP A 179 -0.57 -12.19 -8.94
C ASP A 179 -0.10 -12.95 -10.19
N VAL A 180 -0.30 -12.39 -11.40
CA VAL A 180 0.07 -13.07 -12.64
C VAL A 180 1.49 -12.72 -13.12
N ASP A 181 2.08 -11.57 -12.72
CA ASP A 181 3.36 -11.11 -13.30
C ASP A 181 4.33 -10.37 -12.37
N HIS A 182 4.09 -10.30 -11.07
CA HIS A 182 5.12 -9.77 -10.20
C HIS A 182 6.14 -10.85 -9.84
N VAL A 183 7.15 -10.96 -10.65
CA VAL A 183 8.50 -11.23 -10.18
C VAL A 183 8.76 -10.17 -9.10
N VAL A 184 8.65 -10.58 -7.84
CA VAL A 184 9.22 -9.82 -6.75
C VAL A 184 10.68 -9.66 -7.11
N VAL A 185 11.06 -8.50 -7.65
CA VAL A 185 12.45 -8.09 -7.58
C VAL A 185 12.68 -7.99 -6.07
N GLU A 186 13.17 -9.08 -5.49
CA GLU A 186 13.84 -9.00 -4.21
C GLU A 186 14.96 -7.98 -4.40
N ASN A 187 14.66 -6.73 -4.11
CA ASN A 187 15.68 -5.80 -3.68
C ASN A 187 16.17 -6.36 -2.34
N LYS A 188 16.93 -7.46 -2.40
CA LYS A 188 17.96 -7.70 -1.44
C LYS A 188 18.88 -6.49 -1.58
N ILE A 189 18.57 -5.44 -0.84
CA ILE A 189 19.62 -4.55 -0.39
C ILE A 189 20.45 -5.46 0.53
N THR A 190 21.36 -6.20 -0.09
CA THR A 190 22.50 -6.74 0.61
C THR A 190 23.27 -5.49 1.01
N ILE A 191 22.96 -4.98 2.21
CA ILE A 191 23.88 -4.11 2.92
C ILE A 191 25.07 -5.02 3.15
N GLN A 192 26.01 -5.03 2.21
CA GLN A 192 27.34 -5.53 2.49
C GLN A 192 27.81 -4.68 3.66
N PRO A 193 28.23 -5.28 4.78
CA PRO A 193 28.89 -4.51 5.80
C PRO A 193 30.01 -3.78 5.06
N VAL A 194 29.98 -2.45 5.07
CA VAL A 194 31.11 -1.66 4.59
C VAL A 194 32.19 -1.94 5.61
N ASP A 195 33.12 -2.82 5.28
CA ASP A 195 34.29 -3.19 6.12
C ASP A 195 35.30 -2.05 6.21
N GLU A 196 34.95 -0.85 5.72
CA GLU A 196 35.75 0.34 6.00
C GLU A 196 35.30 0.96 7.32
N PRO A 197 36.24 1.19 8.23
CA PRO A 197 35.92 1.81 9.51
C PRO A 197 35.38 3.22 9.26
N ILE A 198 34.08 3.40 9.49
CA ILE A 198 33.39 4.71 9.42
C ILE A 198 34.05 5.74 10.38
N GLY A 199 34.79 5.26 11.38
CA GLY A 199 35.52 6.07 12.34
C GLY A 199 36.43 7.17 11.77
N PRO A 200 37.26 6.91 10.76
CA PRO A 200 38.11 7.94 10.16
C PRO A 200 37.35 9.02 9.40
N ILE A 201 36.20 8.68 8.82
CA ILE A 201 35.36 9.66 8.07
C ILE A 201 34.62 10.55 9.09
N ILE A 202 34.07 9.97 10.13
CA ILE A 202 33.40 10.70 11.22
C ILE A 202 34.37 11.66 11.91
N SER A 203 35.61 11.23 12.21
CA SER A 203 36.60 12.11 12.82
C SER A 203 36.98 13.29 11.92
N LYS A 204 37.11 13.09 10.60
CA LYS A 204 37.35 14.17 9.64
C LYS A 204 36.19 15.16 9.55
N ILE A 205 34.96 14.66 9.56
CA ILE A 205 33.75 15.50 9.57
C ILE A 205 33.68 16.34 10.85
N MET A 206 34.00 15.74 12.00
CA MET A 206 33.96 16.46 13.30
C MET A 206 35.08 17.48 13.48
N THR A 207 36.16 17.39 12.70
CA THR A 207 37.29 18.33 12.74
C THR A 207 37.29 19.35 11.61
N ALA A 208 36.32 19.28 10.69
CA ALA A 208 36.22 20.23 9.59
C ALA A 208 35.87 21.63 10.09
N GLU A 209 36.70 22.64 9.73
CA GLU A 209 36.55 24.02 10.18
C GLU A 209 35.78 24.90 9.17
N SER A 210 35.45 24.35 8.00
CA SER A 210 34.71 25.09 6.95
C SER A 210 33.76 24.18 6.15
N ILE A 211 32.77 24.82 5.49
CA ILE A 211 31.83 24.14 4.58
C ILE A 211 32.56 23.55 3.35
N ASP A 212 33.57 24.24 2.86
CA ASP A 212 34.36 23.77 1.69
C ASP A 212 35.15 22.50 2.03
N GLU A 213 35.64 22.37 3.24
CA GLU A 213 36.32 21.18 3.73
C GLU A 213 35.36 20.01 3.92
N LEU A 214 34.14 20.23 4.38
CA LEU A 214 33.07 19.21 4.43
C LEU A 214 32.68 18.71 3.05
N ILE A 215 32.59 19.59 2.06
CA ILE A 215 32.33 19.26 0.65
C ILE A 215 33.46 18.38 0.09
N GLN A 216 34.70 18.70 0.37
CA GLN A 216 35.84 17.90 -0.06
C GLN A 216 35.87 16.52 0.57
N ILE A 217 35.57 16.39 1.86
CA ILE A 217 35.48 15.10 2.55
C ILE A 217 34.35 14.26 1.94
N TRP A 218 33.21 14.88 1.61
CA TRP A 218 32.08 14.21 0.98
C TRP A 218 32.41 13.71 -0.43
N ILE A 219 33.03 14.55 -1.26
CA ILE A 219 33.46 14.17 -2.62
C ILE A 219 34.46 13.02 -2.59
N LEU A 220 35.47 13.09 -1.74
CA LEU A 220 36.51 12.06 -1.63
C LEU A 220 35.93 10.71 -1.12
N SER A 221 34.91 10.73 -0.30
CA SER A 221 34.25 9.50 0.18
C SER A 221 33.40 8.79 -0.89
N PHE A 222 32.98 9.51 -1.96
CA PHE A 222 32.17 8.94 -3.06
C PHE A 222 32.99 8.51 -4.28
N TYR A 223 34.19 9.03 -4.48
CA TYR A 223 35.02 8.77 -5.68
C TYR A 223 36.27 7.91 -5.41
N SER A 224 36.36 7.31 -4.20
CA SER A 224 37.48 6.41 -3.83
C SER A 224 37.13 4.92 -3.97
N ASN A 225 36.14 4.59 -4.84
CA ASN A 225 35.85 3.20 -5.25
C ASN A 225 35.85 3.13 -6.77
#